data_76841147365eabe0d10e460c1254c8f2
#
_entry.id   76841147365eabe0d10e460c1254c8f2
#
_cell.length_a   1.000
_cell.length_b   1.000
_cell.length_c   1.000
_cell.angle_alpha   90.00
_cell.angle_beta   90.00
_cell.angle_gamma   90.00
#
_symmetry.space_group_name_H-M   'P 1'
#
loop_
_entity.id
_entity.type
_entity.pdbx_description
1 polymer ?
#
loop_
_entity_poly.entity_id
_entity_poly.type
_entity_poly.pdbx_seq_one_letter_code
_entity_poly.pdbx_strand_id
1 'polypeptide(L)'
;LLVAAVAATACAPAVPAGEFRIVGKIGNVPDGAVVRLYEPQGQMLRGIGVDTLAGGRFSFRDTVAFSKVVQISVTVGDYRGGTLDVWVAPGKRIEVRGEDKQAWLWEAASDIAEQADEDMYRALVEPQICELNWFQDMLNTQQDFARYMELFGQVSEKTVRRMQTAPVTRVWLNKLAECARLLQFGIGTAHKAEMLALYDRMTEEQRQSPMGRRIDAYLNPAPAVGAGDRLVDGDLYDADGNLHRLAEFIGKYILLDFWSAGCGPCVQAIPELQEIARKYAGRVAVVSISQDPKPVWKEFIAEKQLVGNQWNELVDGDTRLGMRYGVKEIPHFVLIAPDGRIQDVW
;
A
#
# COMPACT_ATOMS: atom_id res chain seq x y z
N LEU A 1 27.40 -20.06 -51.40
CA LEU A 1 26.50 -20.85 -50.55
C LEU A 1 26.37 -20.13 -49.19
N LEU A 2 25.34 -19.27 -49.04
CA LEU A 2 24.95 -18.69 -47.75
C LEU A 2 24.08 -19.73 -47.05
N VAL A 3 24.56 -20.25 -45.94
CA VAL A 3 23.76 -21.04 -45.01
C VAL A 3 23.03 -20.05 -44.11
N ALA A 4 21.74 -19.86 -44.31
CA ALA A 4 20.87 -19.12 -43.41
C ALA A 4 20.65 -20.01 -42.17
N ALA A 5 21.22 -19.60 -41.02
CA ALA A 5 20.92 -20.20 -39.73
C ALA A 5 19.50 -19.79 -39.35
N VAL A 6 18.55 -20.68 -39.50
CA VAL A 6 17.22 -20.56 -38.94
C VAL A 6 17.38 -20.70 -37.40
N ALA A 7 17.35 -19.59 -36.69
CA ALA A 7 17.24 -19.61 -35.24
C ALA A 7 15.86 -20.21 -34.89
N ALA A 8 15.84 -21.44 -34.45
CA ALA A 8 14.66 -22.07 -33.88
C ALA A 8 14.30 -21.32 -32.60
N THR A 9 13.33 -20.44 -32.68
CA THR A 9 12.64 -19.87 -31.48
C THR A 9 11.94 -21.02 -30.80
N ALA A 10 12.59 -21.65 -29.82
CA ALA A 10 11.96 -22.63 -28.95
C ALA A 10 10.73 -21.94 -28.31
N CYS A 11 9.55 -22.37 -28.73
CA CYS A 11 8.30 -21.89 -28.17
C CYS A 11 8.32 -22.20 -26.67
N ALA A 12 8.38 -21.19 -25.82
CA ALA A 12 8.34 -21.38 -24.37
C ALA A 12 7.03 -22.11 -24.03
N PRO A 13 7.05 -23.09 -23.10
CA PRO A 13 5.84 -23.85 -22.76
C PRO A 13 4.75 -22.88 -22.29
N ALA A 14 3.51 -23.14 -22.75
CA ALA A 14 2.34 -22.35 -22.39
C ALA A 14 2.15 -22.35 -20.87
N VAL A 15 1.75 -21.22 -20.31
CA VAL A 15 1.40 -21.12 -18.89
C VAL A 15 -0.01 -21.67 -18.71
N PRO A 16 -0.27 -22.58 -17.74
CA PRO A 16 -1.60 -23.11 -17.49
C PRO A 16 -2.61 -22.02 -17.17
N ALA A 17 -3.88 -22.24 -17.56
CA ALA A 17 -4.97 -21.37 -17.18
C ALA A 17 -5.09 -21.30 -15.65
N GLY A 18 -5.20 -20.08 -15.10
CA GLY A 18 -5.22 -19.87 -13.65
C GLY A 18 -3.86 -19.71 -12.98
N GLU A 19 -2.76 -19.87 -13.72
CA GLU A 19 -1.41 -19.62 -13.22
C GLU A 19 -0.76 -18.44 -13.95
N PHE A 20 0.26 -17.84 -13.35
CA PHE A 20 1.21 -16.96 -14.04
C PHE A 20 2.63 -17.49 -13.92
N ARG A 21 3.50 -17.03 -14.79
CA ARG A 21 4.92 -17.33 -14.72
C ARG A 21 5.74 -16.05 -14.94
N ILE A 22 6.63 -15.75 -14.01
CA ILE A 22 7.64 -14.71 -14.16
C ILE A 22 8.98 -15.39 -14.40
N VAL A 23 9.76 -14.90 -15.35
CA VAL A 23 11.14 -15.31 -15.59
C VAL A 23 12.00 -14.07 -15.68
N GLY A 24 13.09 -14.03 -14.93
CA GLY A 24 13.98 -12.88 -14.86
C GLY A 24 15.39 -13.19 -15.37
N LYS A 25 16.02 -12.18 -15.98
CA LYS A 25 17.45 -12.17 -16.29
C LYS A 25 18.03 -10.84 -15.88
N ILE A 26 18.91 -10.86 -14.88
CA ILE A 26 19.53 -9.69 -14.28
C ILE A 26 21.04 -9.76 -14.51
N GLY A 27 21.61 -8.66 -15.02
CA GLY A 27 23.05 -8.47 -15.14
C GLY A 27 23.68 -8.06 -13.80
N ASN A 28 24.99 -8.06 -13.72
CA ASN A 28 25.82 -7.46 -12.66
C ASN A 28 25.35 -7.69 -11.20
N VAL A 29 24.62 -8.77 -10.95
CA VAL A 29 24.20 -9.20 -9.61
C VAL A 29 24.80 -10.58 -9.35
N PRO A 30 25.48 -10.80 -8.20
CA PRO A 30 26.15 -12.06 -7.92
C PRO A 30 25.14 -13.22 -7.79
N ASP A 31 25.56 -14.40 -8.19
CA ASP A 31 24.83 -15.63 -7.90
C ASP A 31 24.67 -15.79 -6.38
N GLY A 32 23.55 -16.34 -5.95
CA GLY A 32 23.19 -16.45 -4.55
C GLY A 32 22.39 -15.23 -4.01
N ALA A 33 22.25 -14.16 -4.79
CA ALA A 33 21.36 -13.06 -4.43
C ALA A 33 19.90 -13.54 -4.34
N VAL A 34 19.19 -13.12 -3.31
CA VAL A 34 17.82 -13.60 -3.02
C VAL A 34 16.82 -12.67 -3.67
N VAL A 35 16.02 -13.23 -4.58
CA VAL A 35 14.89 -12.53 -5.20
C VAL A 35 13.60 -12.93 -4.49
N ARG A 36 12.77 -11.96 -4.13
CA ARG A 36 11.50 -12.20 -3.45
C ARG A 36 10.34 -11.65 -4.25
N LEU A 37 9.26 -12.40 -4.24
CA LEU A 37 7.97 -12.01 -4.81
C LEU A 37 7.00 -11.71 -3.67
N TYR A 38 6.37 -10.53 -3.75
CA TYR A 38 5.41 -10.08 -2.75
C TYR A 38 4.06 -9.77 -3.39
N GLU A 39 3.02 -9.93 -2.61
CA GLU A 39 1.68 -9.43 -2.88
C GLU A 39 1.40 -8.25 -1.95
N PRO A 40 1.13 -7.03 -2.50
CA PRO A 40 0.72 -5.90 -1.69
C PRO A 40 -0.62 -6.17 -0.98
N GLN A 41 -0.66 -5.95 0.33
CA GLN A 41 -1.85 -6.07 1.17
C GLN A 41 -1.96 -4.82 2.06
N GLY A 42 -2.66 -3.80 1.59
CA GLY A 42 -2.69 -2.49 2.25
C GLY A 42 -1.28 -1.89 2.33
N GLN A 43 -0.81 -1.60 3.54
CA GLN A 43 0.56 -1.10 3.79
C GLN A 43 1.61 -2.22 3.94
N MET A 44 1.17 -3.47 3.97
CA MET A 44 2.04 -4.63 4.14
C MET A 44 2.37 -5.31 2.82
N LEU A 45 3.53 -5.95 2.77
CA LEU A 45 3.94 -6.83 1.68
C LEU A 45 3.95 -8.27 2.19
N ARG A 46 3.04 -9.10 1.66
CA ARG A 46 3.02 -10.53 1.94
C ARG A 46 3.97 -11.25 1.00
N GLY A 47 5.00 -11.91 1.52
CA GLY A 47 5.87 -12.78 0.72
C GLY A 47 5.08 -13.96 0.15
N ILE A 48 5.13 -14.15 -1.18
CA ILE A 48 4.46 -15.25 -1.90
C ILE A 48 5.43 -16.12 -2.67
N GLY A 49 6.69 -15.72 -2.79
CA GLY A 49 7.72 -16.49 -3.45
C GLY A 49 9.14 -16.04 -3.11
N VAL A 50 10.06 -16.98 -3.12
CA VAL A 50 11.50 -16.73 -2.96
C VAL A 50 12.24 -17.58 -3.98
N ASP A 51 13.21 -16.96 -4.66
CA ASP A 51 14.16 -17.64 -5.54
C ASP A 51 15.56 -17.07 -5.33
N THR A 52 16.57 -17.75 -5.87
CA THR A 52 17.97 -17.36 -5.74
C THR A 52 18.58 -17.23 -7.12
N LEU A 53 19.26 -16.13 -7.41
CA LEU A 53 19.92 -15.93 -8.69
C LEU A 53 20.96 -17.02 -8.96
N ALA A 54 20.85 -17.65 -10.13
CA ALA A 54 21.80 -18.60 -10.67
C ALA A 54 22.06 -18.26 -12.14
N GLY A 55 23.29 -17.89 -12.48
CA GLY A 55 23.63 -17.37 -13.81
C GLY A 55 22.82 -16.13 -14.18
N GLY A 56 22.56 -15.27 -13.18
CA GLY A 56 21.74 -14.08 -13.34
C GLY A 56 20.24 -14.34 -13.62
N ARG A 57 19.72 -15.55 -13.36
CA ARG A 57 18.32 -15.92 -13.66
C ARG A 57 17.55 -16.25 -12.39
N PHE A 58 16.25 -15.92 -12.42
CA PHE A 58 15.27 -16.36 -11.44
C PHE A 58 13.92 -16.66 -12.10
N SER A 59 13.03 -17.35 -11.38
CA SER A 59 11.67 -17.57 -11.86
C SER A 59 10.67 -17.73 -10.71
N PHE A 60 9.42 -17.31 -10.97
CA PHE A 60 8.29 -17.52 -10.08
C PHE A 60 7.14 -18.14 -10.86
N ARG A 61 6.34 -18.93 -10.17
CA ARG A 61 5.07 -19.48 -10.66
C ARG A 61 4.12 -19.58 -9.50
N ASP A 62 2.91 -19.07 -9.69
CA ASP A 62 1.85 -19.16 -8.69
C ASP A 62 0.49 -19.06 -9.39
N THR A 63 -0.58 -19.28 -8.63
CA THR A 63 -1.96 -19.19 -9.08
C THR A 63 -2.49 -17.77 -8.98
N VAL A 64 -3.34 -17.41 -9.94
CA VAL A 64 -4.05 -16.11 -9.93
C VAL A 64 -5.40 -16.26 -10.60
N ALA A 65 -6.44 -15.69 -9.96
CA ALA A 65 -7.81 -15.75 -10.49
C ALA A 65 -8.13 -14.57 -11.44
N PHE A 66 -7.46 -13.45 -11.28
CA PHE A 66 -7.64 -12.21 -12.05
C PHE A 66 -6.33 -11.41 -12.09
N SER A 67 -6.25 -10.45 -13.00
CA SER A 67 -5.11 -9.57 -13.11
C SER A 67 -4.87 -8.79 -11.81
N LYS A 68 -3.63 -8.79 -11.30
CA LYS A 68 -3.23 -8.03 -10.11
C LYS A 68 -1.75 -7.63 -10.18
N VAL A 69 -1.36 -6.66 -9.32
CA VAL A 69 0.05 -6.29 -9.12
C VAL A 69 0.71 -7.23 -8.11
N VAL A 70 1.94 -7.62 -8.40
CA VAL A 70 2.89 -8.21 -7.46
C VAL A 70 4.17 -7.38 -7.48
N GLN A 71 4.98 -7.47 -6.44
CA GLN A 71 6.24 -6.72 -6.33
C GLN A 71 7.42 -7.68 -6.29
N ILE A 72 8.47 -7.34 -7.02
CA ILE A 72 9.73 -8.09 -7.04
C ILE A 72 10.82 -7.24 -6.39
N SER A 73 11.56 -7.81 -5.45
CA SER A 73 12.76 -7.21 -4.88
C SER A 73 13.95 -8.15 -4.96
N VAL A 74 15.16 -7.60 -4.82
CA VAL A 74 16.38 -8.38 -4.68
C VAL A 74 17.17 -7.94 -3.44
N THR A 75 17.77 -8.91 -2.76
CA THR A 75 18.66 -8.67 -1.62
C THR A 75 20.07 -9.18 -1.97
N VAL A 76 21.06 -8.31 -1.80
CA VAL A 76 22.47 -8.62 -2.06
C VAL A 76 23.28 -8.20 -0.83
N GLY A 77 23.71 -9.15 0.00
CA GLY A 77 24.29 -8.83 1.32
C GLY A 77 23.31 -8.01 2.16
N ASP A 78 23.75 -6.87 2.66
CA ASP A 78 22.91 -5.95 3.45
C ASP A 78 22.06 -5.00 2.60
N TYR A 79 22.27 -4.97 1.27
CA TYR A 79 21.49 -4.13 0.37
C TYR A 79 20.10 -4.71 0.16
N ARG A 80 19.10 -3.92 0.48
CA ARG A 80 17.69 -4.17 0.16
C ARG A 80 17.28 -3.14 -0.87
N GLY A 81 17.31 -3.52 -2.14
CA GLY A 81 16.83 -2.67 -3.23
C GLY A 81 15.34 -2.36 -3.11
N GLY A 82 14.89 -1.34 -3.83
CA GLY A 82 13.47 -1.07 -4.01
C GLY A 82 12.77 -2.21 -4.76
N THR A 83 11.49 -2.01 -5.07
CA THR A 83 10.66 -3.01 -5.73
C THR A 83 10.32 -2.62 -7.16
N LEU A 84 10.13 -3.63 -8.02
CA LEU A 84 9.49 -3.50 -9.33
C LEU A 84 8.04 -3.96 -9.20
N ASP A 85 7.10 -3.12 -9.59
CA ASP A 85 5.69 -3.49 -9.75
C ASP A 85 5.49 -4.27 -11.05
N VAL A 86 4.89 -5.45 -10.95
CA VAL A 86 4.67 -6.36 -12.09
C VAL A 86 3.21 -6.77 -12.11
N TRP A 87 2.54 -6.55 -13.23
CA TRP A 87 1.21 -7.06 -13.45
C TRP A 87 1.25 -8.53 -13.83
N VAL A 88 0.48 -9.35 -13.12
CA VAL A 88 0.30 -10.78 -13.39
C VAL A 88 -1.16 -11.07 -13.71
N ALA A 89 -1.40 -12.07 -14.58
CA ALA A 89 -2.76 -12.47 -14.96
C ALA A 89 -2.79 -13.99 -15.31
N PRO A 90 -3.98 -14.62 -15.27
CA PRO A 90 -4.14 -16.05 -15.62
C PRO A 90 -3.60 -16.38 -17.01
N GLY A 91 -2.81 -17.43 -17.10
CA GLY A 91 -2.22 -17.93 -18.35
C GLY A 91 -1.07 -17.07 -18.89
N LYS A 92 -0.61 -16.06 -18.15
CA LYS A 92 0.38 -15.09 -18.67
C LYS A 92 1.80 -15.41 -18.22
N ARG A 93 2.73 -15.16 -19.15
CA ARG A 93 4.16 -15.15 -18.93
C ARG A 93 4.69 -13.72 -18.92
N ILE A 94 5.49 -13.39 -17.94
CA ILE A 94 6.14 -12.10 -17.80
C ILE A 94 7.66 -12.31 -17.84
N GLU A 95 8.35 -11.50 -18.62
CA GLU A 95 9.80 -11.48 -18.69
C GLU A 95 10.34 -10.25 -17.98
N VAL A 96 11.20 -10.44 -16.98
CA VAL A 96 11.84 -9.35 -16.23
C VAL A 96 13.30 -9.26 -16.64
N ARG A 97 13.78 -8.05 -16.90
CA ARG A 97 15.17 -7.75 -17.26
C ARG A 97 15.67 -6.60 -16.40
N GLY A 98 16.92 -6.69 -16.01
CA GLY A 98 17.60 -5.63 -15.25
C GLY A 98 19.11 -5.71 -15.42
N GLU A 99 19.79 -4.59 -15.21
CA GLU A 99 21.24 -4.47 -15.39
C GLU A 99 22.00 -4.61 -14.07
N ASP A 100 21.35 -4.39 -12.93
CA ASP A 100 21.98 -4.44 -11.61
C ASP A 100 20.98 -4.77 -10.49
N LYS A 101 21.40 -4.58 -9.23
CA LYS A 101 20.61 -4.83 -8.02
C LYS A 101 19.46 -3.83 -7.76
N GLN A 102 19.28 -2.80 -8.59
CA GLN A 102 18.25 -1.78 -8.40
C GLN A 102 16.93 -2.26 -9.03
N ALA A 103 16.17 -3.10 -8.31
CA ALA A 103 14.97 -3.74 -8.84
C ALA A 103 13.92 -2.75 -9.38
N TRP A 104 13.84 -1.56 -8.84
CA TRP A 104 12.94 -0.49 -9.29
C TRP A 104 13.29 0.08 -10.68
N LEU A 105 14.51 -0.19 -11.21
CA LEU A 105 14.92 0.11 -12.59
C LEU A 105 14.70 -1.06 -13.56
N TRP A 106 14.33 -2.24 -13.06
CA TRP A 106 14.09 -3.38 -13.93
C TRP A 106 12.86 -3.18 -14.78
N GLU A 107 12.82 -3.85 -15.92
CA GLU A 107 11.72 -3.82 -16.87
C GLU A 107 10.94 -5.13 -16.85
N ALA A 108 9.61 -5.05 -16.90
CA ALA A 108 8.73 -6.19 -17.05
C ALA A 108 8.05 -6.16 -18.43
N ALA A 109 8.24 -7.19 -19.22
CA ALA A 109 7.62 -7.32 -20.54
C ALA A 109 6.58 -8.43 -20.56
N SER A 110 5.36 -8.10 -20.94
CA SER A 110 4.24 -9.05 -21.12
C SER A 110 3.21 -8.51 -22.11
N ASP A 111 2.23 -9.34 -22.45
CA ASP A 111 1.03 -8.96 -23.21
C ASP A 111 -0.14 -8.55 -22.33
N ILE A 112 0.11 -8.22 -21.06
CA ILE A 112 -0.88 -7.70 -20.12
C ILE A 112 -1.02 -6.20 -20.35
N ALA A 113 -2.22 -5.74 -20.69
CA ALA A 113 -2.46 -4.33 -21.04
C ALA A 113 -2.13 -3.39 -19.87
N GLU A 114 -2.41 -3.80 -18.63
CA GLU A 114 -2.09 -3.02 -17.43
C GLU A 114 -0.58 -2.86 -17.24
N GLN A 115 0.26 -3.81 -17.67
CA GLN A 115 1.71 -3.65 -17.58
C GLN A 115 2.21 -2.52 -18.49
N ALA A 116 1.73 -2.46 -19.72
CA ALA A 116 2.12 -1.41 -20.65
C ALA A 116 1.66 -0.02 -20.18
N ASP A 117 0.49 0.07 -19.56
CA ASP A 117 -0.05 1.29 -18.98
C ASP A 117 0.78 1.72 -17.75
N GLU A 118 1.15 0.79 -16.87
CA GLU A 118 2.03 1.03 -15.71
C GLU A 118 3.41 1.53 -16.14
N ASP A 119 4.03 0.87 -17.12
CA ASP A 119 5.35 1.22 -17.63
C ASP A 119 5.38 2.63 -18.23
N MET A 120 4.28 3.06 -18.87
CA MET A 120 4.15 4.43 -19.38
C MET A 120 4.14 5.46 -18.24
N TYR A 121 3.43 5.22 -17.16
CA TYR A 121 3.45 6.12 -15.99
C TYR A 121 4.82 6.10 -15.30
N ARG A 122 5.43 4.94 -15.16
CA ARG A 122 6.77 4.78 -14.57
C ARG A 122 7.82 5.56 -15.37
N ALA A 123 7.87 5.42 -16.69
CA ALA A 123 8.80 6.14 -17.56
C ALA A 123 8.66 7.66 -17.44
N LEU A 124 7.43 8.16 -17.24
CA LEU A 124 7.16 9.60 -17.08
C LEU A 124 7.84 10.19 -15.83
N VAL A 125 7.93 9.41 -14.75
CA VAL A 125 8.41 9.85 -13.43
C VAL A 125 9.73 9.20 -13.03
N GLU A 126 10.37 8.44 -13.93
CA GLU A 126 11.60 7.69 -13.64
C GLU A 126 12.70 8.53 -12.97
N PRO A 127 13.04 9.77 -13.44
CA PRO A 127 14.07 10.57 -12.77
C PRO A 127 13.74 10.87 -11.30
N GLN A 128 12.47 11.12 -10.98
CA GLN A 128 12.01 11.39 -9.61
C GLN A 128 12.04 10.11 -8.76
N ILE A 129 11.64 8.98 -9.34
CA ILE A 129 11.70 7.69 -8.66
C ILE A 129 13.15 7.28 -8.37
N CYS A 130 14.08 7.53 -9.30
CA CYS A 130 15.52 7.32 -9.08
C CYS A 130 16.01 8.11 -7.86
N GLU A 131 15.70 9.39 -7.79
CA GLU A 131 16.09 10.25 -6.67
C GLU A 131 15.39 9.84 -5.37
N LEU A 132 14.10 9.50 -5.39
CA LEU A 132 13.36 9.02 -4.22
C LEU A 132 13.96 7.75 -3.62
N ASN A 133 14.32 6.76 -4.44
CA ASN A 133 14.94 5.53 -3.97
C ASN A 133 16.35 5.77 -3.38
N TRP A 134 17.09 6.73 -3.94
CA TRP A 134 18.36 7.14 -3.37
C TRP A 134 18.19 7.79 -1.99
N PHE A 135 17.18 8.65 -1.81
CA PHE A 135 16.89 9.30 -0.53
C PHE A 135 16.40 8.34 0.57
N GLN A 136 15.73 7.24 0.22
CA GLN A 136 15.18 6.29 1.19
C GLN A 136 16.25 5.75 2.17
N ASP A 137 17.49 5.61 1.70
CA ASP A 137 18.61 5.14 2.50
C ASP A 137 19.35 6.27 3.23
N MET A 138 19.03 7.54 2.97
CA MET A 138 19.85 8.71 3.33
C MET A 138 19.08 9.82 4.08
N LEU A 139 17.81 9.61 4.46
CA LEU A 139 16.99 10.62 5.14
C LEU A 139 17.49 10.90 6.56
N ASN A 140 18.47 11.79 6.70
CA ASN A 140 19.07 12.15 7.98
C ASN A 140 18.86 13.62 8.38
N THR A 141 18.38 14.48 7.50
CA THR A 141 18.22 15.91 7.75
C THR A 141 16.83 16.41 7.39
N GLN A 142 16.44 17.57 7.95
CA GLN A 142 15.17 18.23 7.60
C GLN A 142 15.14 18.69 6.12
N GLN A 143 16.30 19.01 5.55
CA GLN A 143 16.42 19.39 4.14
C GLN A 143 16.18 18.19 3.22
N ASP A 144 16.69 17.00 3.58
CA ASP A 144 16.47 15.76 2.84
C ASP A 144 14.98 15.42 2.84
N PHE A 145 14.30 15.57 3.97
CA PHE A 145 12.86 15.36 4.06
C PHE A 145 12.06 16.35 3.18
N ALA A 146 12.43 17.64 3.16
CA ALA A 146 11.78 18.62 2.31
C ALA A 146 11.94 18.28 0.80
N ARG A 147 13.13 17.86 0.39
CA ARG A 147 13.39 17.42 -0.98
C ARG A 147 12.61 16.15 -1.33
N TYR A 148 12.54 15.22 -0.42
CA TYR A 148 11.74 13.99 -0.56
C TYR A 148 10.25 14.32 -0.81
N MET A 149 9.68 15.23 -0.03
CA MET A 149 8.30 15.68 -0.19
C MET A 149 8.07 16.43 -1.52
N GLU A 150 9.04 17.24 -1.96
CA GLU A 150 9.02 17.94 -3.25
C GLU A 150 8.98 16.95 -4.42
N LEU A 151 9.78 15.88 -4.37
CA LEU A 151 9.80 14.85 -5.41
C LEU A 151 8.44 14.14 -5.55
N PHE A 152 7.77 13.83 -4.44
CA PHE A 152 6.40 13.32 -4.49
C PHE A 152 5.43 14.31 -5.13
N GLY A 153 5.60 15.61 -4.88
CA GLY A 153 4.84 16.66 -5.54
C GLY A 153 5.04 16.63 -7.05
N GLN A 154 6.28 16.52 -7.52
CA GLN A 154 6.61 16.43 -8.94
C GLN A 154 6.05 15.15 -9.60
N VAL A 155 6.13 14.00 -8.90
CA VAL A 155 5.52 12.75 -9.37
C VAL A 155 4.01 12.91 -9.52
N SER A 156 3.35 13.47 -8.50
CA SER A 156 1.90 13.71 -8.52
C SER A 156 1.51 14.65 -9.68
N GLU A 157 2.21 15.78 -9.86
CA GLU A 157 1.95 16.74 -10.93
C GLU A 157 2.05 16.11 -12.32
N LYS A 158 3.14 15.41 -12.60
CA LYS A 158 3.35 14.75 -13.90
C LYS A 158 2.28 13.69 -14.16
N THR A 159 1.95 12.90 -13.14
CA THR A 159 0.93 11.86 -13.22
C THR A 159 -0.45 12.46 -13.52
N VAL A 160 -0.87 13.48 -12.76
CA VAL A 160 -2.16 14.17 -12.96
C VAL A 160 -2.25 14.77 -14.36
N ARG A 161 -1.21 15.45 -14.84
CA ARG A 161 -1.17 15.99 -16.20
C ARG A 161 -1.34 14.92 -17.27
N ARG A 162 -0.65 13.78 -17.14
CA ARG A 162 -0.79 12.66 -18.07
C ARG A 162 -2.21 12.09 -18.07
N MET A 163 -2.82 11.99 -16.91
CA MET A 163 -4.16 11.44 -16.72
C MET A 163 -5.25 12.25 -17.44
N GLN A 164 -5.06 13.54 -17.69
CA GLN A 164 -6.03 14.39 -18.38
C GLN A 164 -6.38 13.87 -19.78
N THR A 165 -5.43 13.27 -20.50
CA THR A 165 -5.61 12.74 -21.85
C THR A 165 -5.62 11.23 -21.94
N ALA A 166 -5.20 10.52 -20.89
CA ALA A 166 -5.17 9.07 -20.87
C ALA A 166 -6.59 8.48 -20.72
N PRO A 167 -6.85 7.26 -21.24
CA PRO A 167 -8.09 6.55 -20.98
C PRO A 167 -8.19 6.17 -19.50
N VAL A 168 -9.43 6.07 -19.01
CA VAL A 168 -9.71 5.63 -17.63
C VAL A 168 -9.58 4.11 -17.56
N THR A 169 -8.39 3.65 -17.20
CA THR A 169 -8.06 2.23 -17.03
C THR A 169 -7.98 1.88 -15.54
N ARG A 170 -7.73 0.61 -15.21
CA ARG A 170 -7.49 0.18 -13.85
C ARG A 170 -6.21 0.81 -13.27
N VAL A 171 -5.14 0.90 -14.07
CA VAL A 171 -3.90 1.60 -13.68
C VAL A 171 -4.18 3.08 -13.43
N TRP A 172 -4.92 3.71 -14.32
CA TRP A 172 -5.34 5.11 -14.16
C TRP A 172 -6.06 5.35 -12.84
N LEU A 173 -7.00 4.46 -12.44
CA LEU A 173 -7.70 4.55 -11.15
C LEU A 173 -6.75 4.42 -9.97
N ASN A 174 -5.79 3.49 -10.02
CA ASN A 174 -4.75 3.35 -9.00
C ASN A 174 -3.91 4.63 -8.87
N LYS A 175 -3.47 5.20 -10.01
CA LYS A 175 -2.68 6.45 -10.02
C LYS A 175 -3.46 7.64 -9.47
N LEU A 176 -4.76 7.74 -9.76
CA LEU A 176 -5.59 8.79 -9.16
C LEU A 176 -5.69 8.60 -7.63
N ALA A 177 -5.88 7.37 -7.16
CA ALA A 177 -5.93 7.08 -5.73
C ALA A 177 -4.60 7.42 -5.03
N GLU A 178 -3.46 7.09 -5.64
CA GLU A 178 -2.13 7.43 -5.13
C GLU A 178 -1.95 8.96 -5.02
N CYS A 179 -2.24 9.71 -6.08
CA CYS A 179 -2.15 11.17 -6.08
C CYS A 179 -3.11 11.81 -5.08
N ALA A 180 -4.37 11.34 -5.01
CA ALA A 180 -5.37 11.86 -4.08
C ALA A 180 -4.98 11.59 -2.62
N ARG A 181 -4.39 10.42 -2.31
CA ARG A 181 -3.88 10.09 -0.98
C ARG A 181 -2.80 11.07 -0.50
N LEU A 182 -1.93 11.53 -1.41
CA LEU A 182 -0.87 12.48 -1.08
C LEU A 182 -1.40 13.84 -0.57
N LEU A 183 -2.65 14.20 -0.90
CA LEU A 183 -3.29 15.43 -0.39
C LEU A 183 -3.39 15.45 1.13
N GLN A 184 -3.51 14.29 1.79
CA GLN A 184 -3.55 14.21 3.26
C GLN A 184 -2.26 14.70 3.92
N PHE A 185 -1.13 14.59 3.21
CA PHE A 185 0.19 15.07 3.63
C PHE A 185 0.52 16.47 3.10
N GLY A 186 -0.46 17.15 2.48
CA GLY A 186 -0.27 18.47 1.88
C GLY A 186 0.44 18.45 0.51
N ILE A 187 0.73 17.27 -0.03
CA ILE A 187 1.42 17.09 -1.30
C ILE A 187 0.41 17.17 -2.45
N GLY A 188 0.75 17.90 -3.52
CA GLY A 188 -0.08 18.02 -4.72
C GLY A 188 -1.36 18.84 -4.54
N THR A 189 -1.50 19.60 -3.47
CA THR A 189 -2.70 20.43 -3.17
C THR A 189 -3.03 21.43 -4.27
N ALA A 190 -2.01 21.93 -4.97
CA ALA A 190 -2.20 22.83 -6.12
C ALA A 190 -2.98 22.17 -7.28
N HIS A 191 -2.95 20.83 -7.38
CA HIS A 191 -3.61 20.04 -8.42
C HIS A 191 -4.92 19.39 -7.97
N LYS A 192 -5.43 19.74 -6.79
CA LYS A 192 -6.67 19.15 -6.27
C LYS A 192 -7.86 19.36 -7.19
N ALA A 193 -8.00 20.56 -7.77
CA ALA A 193 -9.08 20.86 -8.72
C ALA A 193 -9.00 19.98 -9.99
N GLU A 194 -7.79 19.73 -10.48
CA GLU A 194 -7.56 18.84 -11.61
C GLU A 194 -7.91 17.39 -11.26
N MET A 195 -7.54 16.92 -10.07
CA MET A 195 -7.89 15.57 -9.59
C MET A 195 -9.40 15.39 -9.44
N LEU A 196 -10.14 16.42 -8.99
CA LEU A 196 -11.60 16.40 -8.95
C LEU A 196 -12.19 16.29 -10.37
N ALA A 197 -11.68 17.05 -11.33
CA ALA A 197 -12.09 16.93 -12.73
C ALA A 197 -11.75 15.54 -13.32
N LEU A 198 -10.66 14.92 -12.90
CA LEU A 198 -10.34 13.54 -13.26
C LEU A 198 -11.33 12.55 -12.63
N TYR A 199 -11.73 12.74 -11.38
CA TYR A 199 -12.74 11.92 -10.72
C TYR A 199 -14.09 11.98 -11.45
N ASP A 200 -14.45 13.16 -11.99
CA ASP A 200 -15.68 13.34 -12.78
C ASP A 200 -15.65 12.57 -14.13
N ARG A 201 -14.48 12.18 -14.64
CA ARG A 201 -14.35 11.32 -15.82
C ARG A 201 -14.70 9.85 -15.55
N MET A 202 -14.74 9.44 -14.28
CA MET A 202 -15.08 8.07 -13.89
C MET A 202 -16.57 7.79 -14.16
N THR A 203 -16.88 6.56 -14.57
CA THR A 203 -18.26 6.10 -14.67
C THR A 203 -18.88 5.99 -13.27
N GLU A 204 -20.22 5.96 -13.20
CA GLU A 204 -20.91 5.78 -11.92
C GLU A 204 -20.52 4.45 -11.25
N GLU A 205 -20.38 3.38 -12.02
CA GLU A 205 -19.94 2.09 -11.51
C GLU A 205 -18.51 2.19 -10.90
N GLN A 206 -17.60 2.88 -11.58
CA GLN A 206 -16.25 3.10 -11.06
C GLN A 206 -16.26 3.93 -9.77
N ARG A 207 -17.07 4.99 -9.70
CA ARG A 207 -17.21 5.82 -8.48
C ARG A 207 -17.79 5.01 -7.31
N GLN A 208 -18.76 4.12 -7.57
CA GLN A 208 -19.35 3.25 -6.55
C GLN A 208 -18.50 2.03 -6.18
N SER A 209 -17.40 1.79 -6.89
CA SER A 209 -16.46 0.73 -6.54
C SER A 209 -15.71 1.05 -5.23
N PRO A 210 -15.11 0.06 -4.54
CA PRO A 210 -14.27 0.33 -3.37
C PRO A 210 -13.15 1.34 -3.66
N MET A 211 -12.53 1.26 -4.85
CA MET A 211 -11.49 2.20 -5.27
C MET A 211 -12.06 3.62 -5.48
N GLY A 212 -13.20 3.75 -6.14
CA GLY A 212 -13.85 5.05 -6.37
C GLY A 212 -14.23 5.75 -5.06
N ARG A 213 -14.81 5.01 -4.13
CA ARG A 213 -15.13 5.54 -2.79
C ARG A 213 -13.88 5.97 -2.01
N ARG A 214 -12.76 5.24 -2.17
CA ARG A 214 -11.48 5.61 -1.57
C ARG A 214 -10.94 6.92 -2.18
N ILE A 215 -10.97 7.05 -3.50
CA ILE A 215 -10.56 8.27 -4.20
C ILE A 215 -11.40 9.46 -3.73
N ASP A 216 -12.72 9.29 -3.66
CA ASP A 216 -13.63 10.35 -3.17
C ASP A 216 -13.30 10.77 -1.73
N ALA A 217 -13.05 9.81 -0.86
CA ALA A 217 -12.70 10.09 0.54
C ALA A 217 -11.40 10.90 0.67
N TYR A 218 -10.42 10.70 -0.22
CA TYR A 218 -9.20 11.50 -0.25
C TYR A 218 -9.41 12.89 -0.87
N LEU A 219 -10.22 12.99 -1.92
CA LEU A 219 -10.51 14.25 -2.59
C LEU A 219 -11.44 15.14 -1.77
N ASN A 220 -12.42 14.54 -1.11
CA ASN A 220 -13.49 15.19 -0.35
C ASN A 220 -13.54 14.68 1.11
N PRO A 221 -12.43 14.79 1.87
CA PRO A 221 -12.43 14.30 3.23
C PRO A 221 -13.48 15.02 4.07
N ALA A 222 -14.27 14.24 4.82
CA ALA A 222 -15.14 14.84 5.83
C ALA A 222 -14.26 15.54 6.89
N PRO A 223 -14.72 16.66 7.49
CA PRO A 223 -13.96 17.33 8.53
C PRO A 223 -13.53 16.36 9.64
N ALA A 224 -12.25 16.40 9.98
CA ALA A 224 -11.74 15.63 11.10
C ALA A 224 -12.24 16.22 12.41
N VAL A 225 -12.54 15.35 13.38
CA VAL A 225 -12.90 15.73 14.73
C VAL A 225 -11.63 15.90 15.57
N GLY A 226 -11.70 16.81 16.55
CA GLY A 226 -10.62 17.11 17.47
C GLY A 226 -11.10 17.38 18.88
N ALA A 227 -10.22 17.90 19.74
CA ALA A 227 -10.55 18.18 21.14
C ALA A 227 -11.77 19.10 21.26
N GLY A 228 -12.72 18.72 22.10
CA GLY A 228 -14.00 19.40 22.29
C GLY A 228 -15.16 18.88 21.45
N ASP A 229 -14.89 18.22 20.32
CA ASP A 229 -15.92 17.61 19.48
C ASP A 229 -16.51 16.34 20.13
N ARG A 230 -17.66 15.92 19.63
CA ARG A 230 -18.20 14.61 19.98
C ARG A 230 -17.51 13.51 19.19
N LEU A 231 -17.42 12.33 19.80
CA LEU A 231 -16.92 11.13 19.13
C LEU A 231 -17.70 10.88 17.83
N VAL A 232 -16.99 10.42 16.83
CA VAL A 232 -17.56 9.82 15.61
C VAL A 232 -17.53 8.32 15.76
N ASP A 233 -18.65 7.69 15.47
CA ASP A 233 -18.79 6.23 15.55
C ASP A 233 -18.84 5.62 14.15
N GLY A 234 -18.58 4.33 14.07
CA GLY A 234 -18.58 3.55 12.82
C GLY A 234 -18.75 2.07 13.10
N ASP A 235 -19.01 1.30 12.06
CA ASP A 235 -19.06 -0.16 12.15
C ASP A 235 -17.64 -0.69 12.33
N LEU A 236 -17.38 -1.32 13.47
CA LEU A 236 -16.13 -1.96 13.84
C LEU A 236 -16.37 -3.45 14.11
N TYR A 237 -15.43 -4.28 13.73
CA TYR A 237 -15.56 -5.73 13.86
C TYR A 237 -14.40 -6.29 14.65
N ASP A 238 -14.69 -7.22 15.55
CA ASP A 238 -13.67 -8.01 16.22
C ASP A 238 -13.13 -9.15 15.32
N ALA A 239 -12.16 -9.91 15.82
CA ALA A 239 -11.57 -11.01 15.07
C ALA A 239 -12.55 -12.14 14.74
N ASP A 240 -13.62 -12.27 15.50
CA ASP A 240 -14.68 -13.27 15.29
C ASP A 240 -15.75 -12.77 14.30
N GLY A 241 -15.74 -11.48 13.99
CA GLY A 241 -16.67 -10.84 13.06
C GLY A 241 -17.91 -10.24 13.74
N ASN A 242 -17.90 -10.11 15.05
CA ASN A 242 -18.99 -9.42 15.77
C ASN A 242 -18.87 -7.91 15.53
N LEU A 243 -20.02 -7.28 15.34
CA LEU A 243 -20.14 -5.84 15.17
C LEU A 243 -20.07 -5.11 16.50
N HIS A 244 -19.24 -4.09 16.59
CA HIS A 244 -19.03 -3.22 17.72
C HIS A 244 -19.14 -1.75 17.36
N ARG A 245 -19.34 -0.93 18.39
CA ARG A 245 -19.42 0.53 18.31
C ARG A 245 -18.67 1.17 19.48
N LEU A 246 -18.05 2.32 19.24
CA LEU A 246 -17.43 3.10 20.31
C LEU A 246 -18.44 3.53 21.36
N ALA A 247 -19.70 3.74 20.97
CA ALA A 247 -20.80 4.09 21.85
C ALA A 247 -21.05 3.05 22.99
N GLU A 248 -20.60 1.79 22.84
CA GLU A 248 -20.71 0.76 23.88
C GLU A 248 -19.96 1.16 25.17
N PHE A 249 -18.98 2.05 25.05
CA PHE A 249 -18.14 2.47 26.17
C PHE A 249 -18.49 3.87 26.72
N ILE A 250 -19.57 4.51 26.26
CA ILE A 250 -20.04 5.77 26.85
C ILE A 250 -20.27 5.59 28.33
N GLY A 251 -19.82 6.54 29.17
CA GLY A 251 -19.79 6.42 30.61
C GLY A 251 -18.40 6.04 31.17
N LYS A 252 -17.48 5.62 30.29
CA LYS A 252 -16.05 5.42 30.61
C LYS A 252 -15.21 6.34 29.72
N TYR A 253 -13.96 6.55 30.06
CA TYR A 253 -12.97 7.04 29.12
C TYR A 253 -12.73 6.00 28.02
N ILE A 254 -12.56 6.44 26.77
CA ILE A 254 -12.18 5.59 25.67
C ILE A 254 -10.81 6.07 25.18
N LEU A 255 -9.83 5.20 25.19
CA LEU A 255 -8.53 5.43 24.57
C LEU A 255 -8.51 4.67 23.24
N LEU A 256 -8.63 5.43 22.13
CA LEU A 256 -8.48 4.88 20.79
C LEU A 256 -6.99 4.83 20.45
N ASP A 257 -6.62 3.76 19.77
CA ASP A 257 -5.30 3.53 19.21
C ASP A 257 -5.46 3.08 17.76
N PHE A 258 -5.04 3.93 16.82
CA PHE A 258 -4.99 3.56 15.40
C PHE A 258 -3.60 3.01 15.07
N TRP A 259 -3.55 1.79 14.57
CA TRP A 259 -2.32 1.05 14.42
C TRP A 259 -2.29 0.13 13.19
N SER A 260 -1.13 -0.46 12.89
CA SER A 260 -0.98 -1.56 11.93
C SER A 260 0.15 -2.51 12.37
N ALA A 261 0.10 -3.76 11.91
CA ALA A 261 1.10 -4.78 12.19
C ALA A 261 2.51 -4.41 11.64
N GLY A 262 2.56 -3.62 10.55
CA GLY A 262 3.80 -3.12 9.95
C GLY A 262 4.39 -1.88 10.64
N CYS A 263 3.67 -1.29 11.58
CA CYS A 263 4.11 -0.08 12.29
C CYS A 263 4.95 -0.45 13.52
N GLY A 264 6.26 -0.33 13.43
CA GLY A 264 7.18 -0.64 14.53
C GLY A 264 6.86 0.10 15.83
N PRO A 265 6.72 1.44 15.83
CA PRO A 265 6.33 2.21 17.02
C PRO A 265 4.98 1.78 17.61
N CYS A 266 3.99 1.43 16.76
CA CYS A 266 2.69 0.94 17.22
C CYS A 266 2.86 -0.37 18.01
N VAL A 267 3.64 -1.31 17.48
CA VAL A 267 3.92 -2.60 18.14
C VAL A 267 4.63 -2.40 19.46
N GLN A 268 5.53 -1.41 19.56
CA GLN A 268 6.20 -1.07 20.82
C GLN A 268 5.25 -0.48 21.87
N ALA A 269 4.16 0.16 21.49
CA ALA A 269 3.16 0.74 22.41
C ALA A 269 2.20 -0.33 22.99
N ILE A 270 2.07 -1.51 22.36
CA ILE A 270 1.11 -2.54 22.78
C ILE A 270 1.22 -2.91 24.26
N PRO A 271 2.39 -3.18 24.87
CA PRO A 271 2.48 -3.55 26.28
C PRO A 271 1.92 -2.48 27.21
N GLU A 272 2.17 -1.20 26.93
CA GLU A 272 1.66 -0.09 27.72
C GLU A 272 0.12 0.01 27.60
N LEU A 273 -0.42 -0.10 26.39
CA LEU A 273 -1.88 -0.11 26.17
C LEU A 273 -2.57 -1.24 26.90
N GLN A 274 -1.98 -2.44 26.92
CA GLN A 274 -2.50 -3.58 27.67
C GLN A 274 -2.42 -3.36 29.18
N GLU A 275 -1.36 -2.72 29.69
CA GLU A 275 -1.26 -2.34 31.08
C GLU A 275 -2.33 -1.30 31.47
N ILE A 276 -2.55 -0.27 30.66
CA ILE A 276 -3.60 0.74 30.84
C ILE A 276 -4.97 0.04 30.89
N ALA A 277 -5.26 -0.83 29.92
CA ALA A 277 -6.51 -1.58 29.87
C ALA A 277 -6.75 -2.39 31.15
N ARG A 278 -5.73 -3.07 31.65
CA ARG A 278 -5.80 -3.88 32.87
C ARG A 278 -5.95 -3.01 34.15
N LYS A 279 -5.11 -1.98 34.28
CA LYS A 279 -5.05 -1.14 35.48
C LYS A 279 -6.30 -0.29 35.65
N TYR A 280 -6.91 0.15 34.58
CA TYR A 280 -8.06 1.06 34.59
C TYR A 280 -9.34 0.44 34.03
N ALA A 281 -9.45 -0.89 33.97
CA ALA A 281 -10.55 -1.64 33.33
C ALA A 281 -11.97 -1.15 33.68
N GLY A 282 -12.19 -0.67 34.94
CA GLY A 282 -13.50 -0.13 35.36
C GLY A 282 -13.78 1.29 34.82
N ARG A 283 -12.77 2.03 34.37
CA ARG A 283 -12.87 3.45 34.04
C ARG A 283 -12.43 3.80 32.63
N VAL A 284 -11.56 3.01 32.03
CA VAL A 284 -11.00 3.23 30.69
C VAL A 284 -11.25 1.99 29.83
N ALA A 285 -11.81 2.18 28.65
CA ALA A 285 -11.84 1.21 27.57
C ALA A 285 -10.71 1.55 26.59
N VAL A 286 -9.74 0.66 26.42
CA VAL A 286 -8.76 0.77 25.34
C VAL A 286 -9.34 0.05 24.12
N VAL A 287 -9.39 0.75 22.99
CA VAL A 287 -9.90 0.23 21.70
C VAL A 287 -8.82 0.46 20.63
N SER A 288 -8.20 -0.63 20.19
CA SER A 288 -7.18 -0.60 19.16
C SER A 288 -7.81 -0.93 17.81
N ILE A 289 -7.76 0.04 16.89
CA ILE A 289 -8.37 -0.06 15.55
C ILE A 289 -7.25 -0.28 14.53
N SER A 290 -7.19 -1.49 13.97
CA SER A 290 -6.20 -1.82 12.96
C SER A 290 -6.58 -1.30 11.58
N GLN A 291 -5.58 -0.78 10.86
CA GLN A 291 -5.68 -0.36 9.45
C GLN A 291 -5.29 -1.49 8.48
N ASP A 292 -4.94 -2.67 8.98
CA ASP A 292 -4.50 -3.79 8.15
C ASP A 292 -5.67 -4.49 7.47
N PRO A 293 -5.43 -5.15 6.33
CA PRO A 293 -6.38 -6.11 5.76
C PRO A 293 -6.70 -7.22 6.77
N LYS A 294 -7.94 -7.70 6.74
CA LYS A 294 -8.45 -8.71 7.68
C LYS A 294 -7.51 -9.90 7.92
N PRO A 295 -6.90 -10.54 6.90
CA PRO A 295 -6.00 -11.67 7.10
C PRO A 295 -4.76 -11.30 7.93
N VAL A 296 -4.11 -10.19 7.59
CA VAL A 296 -2.89 -9.69 8.26
C VAL A 296 -3.17 -9.36 9.72
N TRP A 297 -4.24 -8.60 9.96
CA TRP A 297 -4.69 -8.23 11.30
C TRP A 297 -4.99 -9.45 12.17
N LYS A 298 -5.76 -10.42 11.67
CA LYS A 298 -6.11 -11.64 12.40
C LYS A 298 -4.89 -12.50 12.74
N GLU A 299 -3.98 -12.66 11.77
CA GLU A 299 -2.74 -13.41 11.98
C GLU A 299 -1.88 -12.76 13.06
N PHE A 300 -1.70 -11.42 12.99
CA PHE A 300 -0.91 -10.69 13.96
C PHE A 300 -1.50 -10.76 15.38
N ILE A 301 -2.82 -10.58 15.52
CA ILE A 301 -3.50 -10.72 16.82
C ILE A 301 -3.24 -12.11 17.43
N ALA A 302 -3.38 -13.16 16.61
CA ALA A 302 -3.19 -14.54 17.07
C ALA A 302 -1.71 -14.81 17.44
N GLU A 303 -0.76 -14.37 16.61
CA GLU A 303 0.67 -14.53 16.85
C GLU A 303 1.12 -13.83 18.14
N LYS A 304 0.69 -12.60 18.33
CA LYS A 304 1.06 -11.76 19.48
C LYS A 304 0.16 -11.99 20.70
N GLN A 305 -0.88 -12.83 20.58
CA GLN A 305 -1.86 -13.11 21.64
C GLN A 305 -2.47 -11.82 22.21
N LEU A 306 -2.81 -10.87 21.34
CA LEU A 306 -3.37 -9.60 21.76
C LEU A 306 -4.76 -9.80 22.36
N VAL A 307 -5.01 -9.15 23.49
CA VAL A 307 -6.27 -9.20 24.21
C VAL A 307 -6.96 -7.83 24.22
N GLY A 308 -8.22 -7.79 24.65
CA GLY A 308 -9.01 -6.57 24.73
C GLY A 308 -9.74 -6.25 23.42
N ASN A 309 -10.11 -4.98 23.24
CA ASN A 309 -10.92 -4.54 22.10
C ASN A 309 -10.02 -4.30 20.88
N GLN A 310 -9.68 -5.38 20.19
CA GLN A 310 -8.91 -5.37 18.94
C GLN A 310 -9.90 -5.37 17.78
N TRP A 311 -10.13 -4.22 17.16
CA TRP A 311 -11.17 -4.02 16.16
C TRP A 311 -10.62 -3.57 14.81
N ASN A 312 -11.45 -3.71 13.77
CA ASN A 312 -11.13 -3.30 12.40
C ASN A 312 -12.41 -2.92 11.66
N GLU A 313 -12.38 -1.93 10.80
CA GLU A 313 -13.53 -1.54 9.95
C GLU A 313 -13.79 -2.55 8.82
N LEU A 314 -12.86 -3.45 8.54
CA LEU A 314 -12.90 -4.46 7.46
C LEU A 314 -13.06 -3.83 6.06
N VAL A 315 -12.63 -2.61 5.88
CA VAL A 315 -12.54 -1.94 4.58
C VAL A 315 -11.11 -1.99 4.05
N ASP A 316 -10.95 -2.24 2.76
CA ASP A 316 -9.65 -2.22 2.12
C ASP A 316 -9.10 -0.79 2.06
N GLY A 317 -7.89 -0.60 2.59
CA GLY A 317 -7.18 0.68 2.59
C GLY A 317 -7.39 1.53 3.84
N ASP A 318 -7.20 2.86 3.70
CA ASP A 318 -7.32 3.79 4.83
C ASP A 318 -8.72 3.72 5.44
N THR A 319 -8.79 3.59 6.76
CA THR A 319 -10.05 3.45 7.46
C THR A 319 -10.82 4.76 7.43
N ARG A 320 -12.14 4.71 7.16
CA ARG A 320 -13.00 5.91 7.16
C ARG A 320 -13.00 6.60 8.52
N LEU A 321 -12.98 5.80 9.59
CA LEU A 321 -12.95 6.30 10.97
C LEU A 321 -11.62 6.99 11.26
N GLY A 322 -10.50 6.39 10.83
CA GLY A 322 -9.19 7.02 10.90
C GLY A 322 -9.15 8.40 10.24
N MET A 323 -9.72 8.54 9.04
CA MET A 323 -9.84 9.84 8.38
C MET A 323 -10.69 10.84 9.19
N ARG A 324 -11.80 10.36 9.80
CA ARG A 324 -12.68 11.19 10.64
C ARG A 324 -11.99 11.65 11.92
N TYR A 325 -11.05 10.88 12.45
CA TYR A 325 -10.20 11.25 13.57
C TYR A 325 -8.89 11.94 13.19
N GLY A 326 -8.71 12.27 11.89
CA GLY A 326 -7.55 13.03 11.41
C GLY A 326 -6.25 12.23 11.40
N VAL A 327 -6.32 10.90 11.37
CA VAL A 327 -5.14 10.02 11.35
C VAL A 327 -4.37 10.24 10.05
N LYS A 328 -3.19 10.83 10.15
CA LYS A 328 -2.24 11.05 9.04
C LYS A 328 -1.04 10.09 9.13
N GLU A 329 -0.68 9.74 10.35
CA GLU A 329 0.42 8.82 10.69
C GLU A 329 -0.01 7.96 11.88
N ILE A 330 0.65 6.85 12.09
CA ILE A 330 0.39 5.92 13.21
C ILE A 330 1.71 5.64 13.96
N PRO A 331 1.66 5.37 15.29
CA PRO A 331 0.45 5.31 16.13
C PRO A 331 -0.23 6.66 16.27
N HIS A 332 -1.56 6.66 16.34
CA HIS A 332 -2.37 7.85 16.57
C HIS A 332 -3.37 7.55 17.68
N PHE A 333 -3.39 8.38 18.70
CA PHE A 333 -4.21 8.17 19.88
C PHE A 333 -5.27 9.25 20.03
N VAL A 334 -6.44 8.85 20.51
CA VAL A 334 -7.53 9.78 20.85
C VAL A 334 -8.10 9.40 22.22
N LEU A 335 -8.13 10.37 23.14
CA LEU A 335 -8.77 10.22 24.43
C LEU A 335 -10.17 10.82 24.40
N ILE A 336 -11.18 10.02 24.69
CA ILE A 336 -12.59 10.43 24.72
C ILE A 336 -13.10 10.32 26.16
N ALA A 337 -13.74 11.39 26.64
CA ALA A 337 -14.31 11.46 27.98
C ALA A 337 -15.59 10.63 28.12
N PRO A 338 -16.05 10.34 29.37
CA PRO A 338 -17.27 9.55 29.60
C PRO A 338 -18.55 10.13 29.00
N ASP A 339 -18.60 11.43 28.72
CA ASP A 339 -19.72 12.11 28.06
C ASP A 339 -19.66 12.02 26.53
N GLY A 340 -18.65 11.34 25.96
CA GLY A 340 -18.44 11.17 24.54
C GLY A 340 -17.74 12.35 23.85
N ARG A 341 -17.14 13.27 24.61
CA ARG A 341 -16.33 14.36 24.03
C ARG A 341 -14.87 13.96 23.94
N ILE A 342 -14.25 14.32 22.83
CA ILE A 342 -12.80 14.16 22.62
C ILE A 342 -12.07 15.13 23.55
N GLN A 343 -11.21 14.59 24.39
CA GLN A 343 -10.37 15.37 25.29
C GLN A 343 -9.03 15.74 24.67
N ASP A 344 -8.41 14.79 23.99
CA ASP A 344 -7.07 14.95 23.42
C ASP A 344 -6.84 14.05 22.21
N VAL A 345 -5.89 14.45 21.36
CA VAL A 345 -5.48 13.75 20.14
C VAL A 345 -3.98 13.92 19.97
N TRP A 346 -3.21 12.83 19.85
CA TRP A 346 -1.76 12.89 19.66
C TRP A 346 -1.20 11.73 18.84
#